data_9fcf360e8138d8e13c11ab1ad27a35a4
#
_entry.id   9fcf360e8138d8e13c11ab1ad27a35a4
#
_cell.length_a   1.000
_cell.length_b   1.000
_cell.length_c   1.000
_cell.angle_alpha   90.00
_cell.angle_beta   90.00
_cell.angle_gamma   90.00
#
_symmetry.space_group_name_H-M   'P 1'
#
loop_
_entity.id
_entity.type
_entity.pdbx_description
1 polymer ?
#
loop_
_entity_poly.entity_id
_entity_poly.type
_entity_poly.pdbx_seq_one_letter_code
_entity_poly.pdbx_strand_id
1 'polypeptide(L)'
;TDRYNNQDSADYEEMVYGDTTSFYDKLKEQMDMQPLSDKEKEVMEYLIGSLDDDGLLRKDLDSICDELAIYHNIDVTEKDIEHVLHILQTFDPAGVGGRSLQECLLLQVKRLPRGVLRKTMEEVFTDYFDEFTKKHWDKIKAGLELNDTQVETLQAEIRKLNPKPGASMGETEGRNMQQITPDFIIDTNDDGTITFSLNRGNIPQLTVSPSFTDMIDTYRKHKDKMSRSDKEALLYAKEKVDKAQGFIEAIKQRRHTLI
;
A
#
# COMPACT_ATOMS: atom_id res chain seq x y z
N THR A 1 57.82 10.29 6.17
CA THR A 1 57.05 9.51 7.18
C THR A 1 55.72 10.19 7.39
N ASP A 2 54.84 10.02 6.43
CA ASP A 2 53.51 10.56 6.50
C ASP A 2 52.54 9.43 6.80
N ARG A 3 51.95 9.50 7.98
CA ARG A 3 50.86 8.62 8.40
C ARG A 3 49.57 9.19 7.84
N TYR A 4 49.02 8.55 6.83
CA TYR A 4 47.64 8.71 6.45
C TYR A 4 46.77 8.08 7.53
N ASN A 5 46.04 8.93 8.24
CA ASN A 5 44.98 8.53 9.17
C ASN A 5 43.66 8.58 8.40
N ASN A 6 43.26 7.45 7.84
CA ASN A 6 42.00 7.31 7.19
C ASN A 6 40.98 6.82 8.26
N GLN A 7 40.30 7.74 8.88
CA GLN A 7 39.13 7.48 9.71
C GLN A 7 37.91 7.70 8.86
N ASP A 8 37.65 6.77 7.95
CA ASP A 8 36.28 6.58 7.44
C ASP A 8 35.49 5.81 8.51
N SER A 9 34.94 6.56 9.43
CA SER A 9 33.82 6.07 10.23
C SER A 9 32.59 6.02 9.28
N ALA A 10 32.45 4.92 8.55
CA ALA A 10 31.17 4.55 8.01
C ALA A 10 30.23 4.34 9.22
N ASP A 11 29.39 5.30 9.49
CA ASP A 11 28.18 5.10 10.28
C ASP A 11 27.36 4.03 9.56
N TYR A 12 27.64 2.76 9.89
CA TYR A 12 26.68 1.70 9.70
C TYR A 12 25.58 2.00 10.72
N GLU A 13 24.52 2.70 10.29
CA GLU A 13 23.26 2.60 10.96
C GLU A 13 22.93 1.09 11.03
N GLU A 14 23.12 0.51 12.21
CA GLU A 14 22.55 -0.79 12.52
C GLU A 14 21.05 -0.67 12.24
N MET A 15 20.64 -1.22 11.11
CA MET A 15 19.20 -1.46 10.88
C MET A 15 18.76 -2.40 11.99
N VAL A 16 18.19 -1.82 13.04
CA VAL A 16 17.48 -2.56 14.06
C VAL A 16 16.30 -3.21 13.34
N TYR A 17 16.48 -4.47 12.94
CA TYR A 17 15.39 -5.35 12.61
C TYR A 17 14.61 -5.56 13.91
N GLY A 18 13.69 -4.64 14.22
CA GLY A 18 12.67 -4.90 15.22
C GLY A 18 11.85 -6.09 14.71
N ASP A 19 11.50 -7.01 15.61
CA ASP A 19 10.57 -8.09 15.35
C ASP A 19 9.24 -7.49 14.88
N THR A 20 9.11 -7.31 13.57
CA THR A 20 7.91 -6.79 12.93
C THR A 20 6.95 -7.95 12.75
N THR A 21 6.20 -8.27 13.80
CA THR A 21 5.07 -9.20 13.72
C THR A 21 4.06 -8.66 12.73
N SER A 22 3.86 -9.39 11.63
CA SER A 22 2.91 -8.98 10.60
C SER A 22 1.47 -8.96 11.15
N PHE A 23 0.57 -8.25 10.47
CA PHE A 23 -0.86 -8.26 10.80
C PHE A 23 -1.41 -9.69 10.90
N TYR A 24 -1.00 -10.56 9.99
CA TYR A 24 -1.41 -11.97 9.97
C TYR A 24 -0.85 -12.77 11.15
N ASP A 25 0.40 -12.51 11.55
CA ASP A 25 1.01 -13.19 12.70
C ASP A 25 0.28 -12.84 13.99
N LYS A 26 -0.10 -11.58 14.19
CA LYS A 26 -0.90 -11.13 15.33
C LYS A 26 -2.28 -11.79 15.39
N LEU A 27 -2.93 -12.00 14.23
CA LEU A 27 -4.20 -12.74 14.20
C LEU A 27 -4.01 -14.23 14.51
N LYS A 28 -2.92 -14.84 14.04
CA LYS A 28 -2.58 -16.23 14.37
C LYS A 28 -2.28 -16.41 15.87
N GLU A 29 -1.55 -15.50 16.49
CA GLU A 29 -1.33 -15.52 17.93
C GLU A 29 -2.66 -15.47 18.71
N GLN A 30 -3.61 -14.63 18.28
CA GLN A 30 -4.92 -14.56 18.89
C GLN A 30 -5.74 -15.83 18.65
N MET A 31 -5.63 -16.44 17.47
CA MET A 31 -6.25 -17.73 17.16
C MET A 31 -5.77 -18.83 18.12
N ASP A 32 -4.47 -18.90 18.38
CA ASP A 32 -3.88 -19.91 19.26
C ASP A 32 -4.35 -19.79 20.71
N MET A 33 -4.82 -18.61 21.12
CA MET A 33 -5.41 -18.38 22.43
C MET A 33 -6.88 -18.84 22.54
N GLN A 34 -7.53 -19.15 21.40
CA GLN A 34 -8.93 -19.56 21.39
C GLN A 34 -9.08 -21.08 21.54
N PRO A 35 -10.11 -21.56 22.27
CA PRO A 35 -10.40 -22.98 22.41
C PRO A 35 -11.11 -23.53 21.16
N LEU A 36 -10.38 -23.63 20.04
CA LEU A 36 -10.87 -24.11 18.77
C LEU A 36 -10.52 -25.59 18.57
N SER A 37 -11.41 -26.35 17.93
CA SER A 37 -11.10 -27.67 17.42
C SER A 37 -10.10 -27.58 16.25
N ASP A 38 -9.43 -28.69 15.93
CA ASP A 38 -8.46 -28.73 14.82
C ASP A 38 -9.09 -28.29 13.50
N LYS A 39 -10.34 -28.71 13.24
CA LYS A 39 -11.10 -28.31 12.05
C LYS A 39 -11.40 -26.81 12.02
N GLU A 40 -11.80 -26.23 13.16
CA GLU A 40 -12.05 -24.80 13.27
C GLU A 40 -10.78 -23.97 13.12
N LYS A 41 -9.64 -24.48 13.58
CA LYS A 41 -8.33 -23.82 13.36
C LYS A 41 -7.96 -23.76 11.90
N GLU A 42 -8.11 -24.85 11.15
CA GLU A 42 -7.83 -24.88 9.72
C GLU A 42 -8.75 -23.90 8.96
N VAL A 43 -10.03 -23.85 9.31
CA VAL A 43 -10.98 -22.85 8.76
C VAL A 43 -10.56 -21.42 9.14
N MET A 44 -10.16 -21.19 10.37
CA MET A 44 -9.71 -19.87 10.85
C MET A 44 -8.45 -19.42 10.12
N GLU A 45 -7.45 -20.28 9.95
CA GLU A 45 -6.24 -19.98 9.18
C GLU A 45 -6.57 -19.60 7.73
N TYR A 46 -7.50 -20.34 7.13
CA TYR A 46 -7.96 -20.04 5.79
C TYR A 46 -8.67 -18.66 5.71
N LEU A 47 -9.54 -18.36 6.67
CA LEU A 47 -10.22 -17.06 6.76
C LEU A 47 -9.21 -15.91 6.94
N ILE A 48 -8.23 -16.05 7.84
CA ILE A 48 -7.16 -15.08 8.05
C ILE A 48 -6.39 -14.84 6.75
N GLY A 49 -6.03 -15.92 6.03
CA GLY A 49 -5.34 -15.81 4.73
C GLY A 49 -6.18 -15.23 3.60
N SER A 50 -7.52 -15.23 3.75
CA SER A 50 -8.46 -14.70 2.76
C SER A 50 -8.85 -13.24 2.99
N LEU A 51 -8.36 -12.62 4.08
CA LEU A 51 -8.58 -11.20 4.34
C LEU A 51 -7.84 -10.34 3.32
N ASP A 52 -8.49 -9.25 2.93
CA ASP A 52 -7.84 -8.23 2.10
C ASP A 52 -6.87 -7.35 2.93
N ASP A 53 -6.17 -6.46 2.24
CA ASP A 53 -5.26 -5.51 2.84
C ASP A 53 -5.91 -4.57 3.87
N ASP A 54 -7.21 -4.37 3.77
CA ASP A 54 -7.98 -3.57 4.72
C ASP A 54 -8.42 -4.39 5.95
N GLY A 55 -8.17 -5.72 5.95
CA GLY A 55 -8.58 -6.66 7.00
C GLY A 55 -10.02 -7.12 6.87
N LEU A 56 -10.62 -6.99 5.67
CA LEU A 56 -11.99 -7.37 5.38
C LEU A 56 -12.06 -8.70 4.60
N LEU A 57 -13.12 -9.47 4.82
CA LEU A 57 -13.40 -10.69 4.08
C LEU A 57 -14.33 -10.37 2.90
N ARG A 58 -13.75 -10.28 1.69
CA ARG A 58 -14.49 -9.95 0.47
C ARG A 58 -15.10 -11.16 -0.23
N LYS A 59 -14.61 -12.35 0.09
CA LYS A 59 -15.11 -13.60 -0.50
C LYS A 59 -16.45 -14.00 0.11
N ASP A 60 -17.32 -14.59 -0.71
CA ASP A 60 -18.56 -15.19 -0.25
C ASP A 60 -18.30 -16.49 0.50
N LEU A 61 -19.11 -16.77 1.52
CA LEU A 61 -18.93 -17.96 2.37
C LEU A 61 -19.09 -19.27 1.58
N ASP A 62 -19.99 -19.30 0.58
CA ASP A 62 -20.18 -20.44 -0.30
C ASP A 62 -18.91 -20.75 -1.11
N SER A 63 -18.27 -19.75 -1.68
CA SER A 63 -16.98 -19.89 -2.37
C SER A 63 -15.88 -20.41 -1.45
N ILE A 64 -15.89 -20.01 -0.18
CA ILE A 64 -14.94 -20.50 0.82
C ILE A 64 -15.21 -21.96 1.16
N CYS A 65 -16.48 -22.40 1.25
CA CYS A 65 -16.84 -23.82 1.43
C CYS A 65 -16.25 -24.67 0.31
N ASP A 66 -16.46 -24.26 -0.94
CA ASP A 66 -15.97 -24.98 -2.11
C ASP A 66 -14.44 -25.05 -2.13
N GLU A 67 -13.75 -23.93 -1.85
CA GLU A 67 -12.29 -23.88 -1.82
C GLU A 67 -11.72 -24.78 -0.71
N LEU A 68 -12.29 -24.78 0.49
CA LEU A 68 -11.89 -25.68 1.58
C LEU A 68 -12.08 -27.16 1.25
N ALA A 69 -13.20 -27.51 0.61
CA ALA A 69 -13.46 -28.87 0.18
C ALA A 69 -12.46 -29.33 -0.90
N ILE A 70 -12.18 -28.49 -1.90
CA ILE A 70 -11.35 -28.86 -3.06
C ILE A 70 -9.86 -28.87 -2.71
N TYR A 71 -9.36 -27.82 -2.03
CA TYR A 71 -7.91 -27.63 -1.83
C TYR A 71 -7.41 -28.19 -0.49
N HIS A 72 -8.25 -28.20 0.53
CA HIS A 72 -7.87 -28.65 1.87
C HIS A 72 -8.53 -29.98 2.30
N ASN A 73 -9.45 -30.49 1.48
CA ASN A 73 -10.24 -31.71 1.79
C ASN A 73 -11.00 -31.60 3.12
N ILE A 74 -11.48 -30.37 3.43
CA ILE A 74 -12.24 -30.05 4.64
C ILE A 74 -13.70 -29.83 4.22
N ASP A 75 -14.58 -30.73 4.66
CA ASP A 75 -16.03 -30.60 4.42
C ASP A 75 -16.65 -29.74 5.54
N VAL A 76 -17.07 -28.53 5.21
CA VAL A 76 -17.69 -27.56 6.11
C VAL A 76 -18.93 -26.96 5.47
N THR A 77 -19.87 -26.57 6.31
CA THR A 77 -21.06 -25.84 5.89
C THR A 77 -20.83 -24.33 6.05
N GLU A 78 -21.61 -23.50 5.34
CA GLU A 78 -21.58 -22.04 5.53
C GLU A 78 -21.77 -21.63 7.00
N LYS A 79 -22.60 -22.36 7.75
CA LYS A 79 -22.83 -22.10 9.17
C LYS A 79 -21.60 -22.35 10.03
N ASP A 80 -20.80 -23.37 9.68
CA ASP A 80 -19.55 -23.66 10.37
C ASP A 80 -18.55 -22.51 10.13
N ILE A 81 -18.46 -22.05 8.87
CA ILE A 81 -17.60 -20.91 8.50
C ILE A 81 -18.09 -19.62 9.17
N GLU A 82 -19.39 -19.36 9.17
CA GLU A 82 -19.96 -18.19 9.82
C GLU A 82 -19.69 -18.19 11.33
N HIS A 83 -19.74 -19.35 11.98
CA HIS A 83 -19.37 -19.49 13.38
C HIS A 83 -17.91 -19.09 13.61
N VAL A 84 -16.99 -19.63 12.83
CA VAL A 84 -15.56 -19.30 12.94
C VAL A 84 -15.30 -17.83 12.59
N LEU A 85 -15.98 -17.29 11.59
CA LEU A 85 -15.92 -15.87 11.23
C LEU A 85 -16.35 -14.98 12.40
N HIS A 86 -17.42 -15.32 13.11
CA HIS A 86 -17.82 -14.56 14.28
C HIS A 86 -16.75 -14.55 15.39
N ILE A 87 -16.00 -15.65 15.54
CA ILE A 87 -14.87 -15.70 16.47
C ILE A 87 -13.76 -14.77 15.97
N LEU A 88 -13.40 -14.83 14.68
CA LEU A 88 -12.42 -13.93 14.07
C LEU A 88 -12.80 -12.45 14.27
N GLN A 89 -14.07 -12.12 14.15
CA GLN A 89 -14.59 -10.76 14.34
C GLN A 89 -14.45 -10.26 15.80
N THR A 90 -14.09 -11.14 16.75
CA THR A 90 -13.77 -10.73 18.13
C THR A 90 -12.29 -10.35 18.31
N PHE A 91 -11.44 -10.61 17.32
CA PHE A 91 -10.00 -10.35 17.40
C PHE A 91 -9.69 -8.84 17.28
N ASP A 92 -8.48 -8.47 17.70
CA ASP A 92 -7.94 -7.14 17.50
C ASP A 92 -7.11 -7.11 16.19
N PRO A 93 -7.29 -6.07 15.40
CA PRO A 93 -8.04 -4.82 15.63
C PRO A 93 -9.56 -4.97 15.43
N ALA A 94 -10.30 -4.13 16.16
CA ALA A 94 -11.75 -4.10 16.04
C ALA A 94 -12.21 -3.87 14.59
N GLY A 95 -13.16 -4.70 14.12
CA GLY A 95 -13.68 -4.62 12.75
C GLY A 95 -13.02 -5.58 11.75
N VAL A 96 -11.99 -6.33 12.17
CA VAL A 96 -11.38 -7.39 11.33
C VAL A 96 -12.42 -8.46 10.97
N GLY A 97 -12.32 -9.03 9.78
CA GLY A 97 -13.25 -10.05 9.30
C GLY A 97 -14.65 -9.52 8.94
N GLY A 98 -14.85 -8.22 8.87
CA GLY A 98 -16.09 -7.65 8.33
C GLY A 98 -16.23 -7.94 6.84
N ARG A 99 -17.42 -8.34 6.37
CA ARG A 99 -17.69 -8.65 4.95
C ARG A 99 -17.89 -7.39 4.11
N SER A 100 -18.15 -6.26 4.79
CA SER A 100 -18.31 -4.95 4.17
C SER A 100 -17.79 -3.86 5.10
N LEU A 101 -17.60 -2.63 4.56
CA LEU A 101 -17.28 -1.47 5.38
C LEU A 101 -18.36 -1.21 6.45
N GLN A 102 -19.63 -1.39 6.10
CA GLN A 102 -20.75 -1.24 7.02
C GLN A 102 -20.62 -2.20 8.22
N GLU A 103 -20.39 -3.49 7.95
CA GLU A 103 -20.21 -4.50 8.99
C GLU A 103 -18.96 -4.22 9.84
N CYS A 104 -17.84 -3.82 9.21
CA CYS A 104 -16.62 -3.43 9.89
C CYS A 104 -16.85 -2.30 10.92
N LEU A 105 -17.56 -1.26 10.53
CA LEU A 105 -17.89 -0.15 11.43
C LEU A 105 -18.87 -0.57 12.53
N LEU A 106 -19.88 -1.39 12.20
CA LEU A 106 -20.81 -1.95 13.17
C LEU A 106 -20.10 -2.81 14.22
N LEU A 107 -19.14 -3.64 13.84
CA LEU A 107 -18.33 -4.45 14.75
C LEU A 107 -17.56 -3.57 15.75
N GLN A 108 -16.99 -2.45 15.29
CA GLN A 108 -16.31 -1.49 16.14
C GLN A 108 -17.26 -0.81 17.12
N VAL A 109 -18.41 -0.36 16.61
CA VAL A 109 -19.44 0.29 17.45
C VAL A 109 -19.96 -0.66 18.53
N LYS A 110 -20.14 -1.94 18.21
CA LYS A 110 -20.55 -2.97 19.17
C LYS A 110 -19.56 -3.16 20.32
N ARG A 111 -18.29 -2.79 20.16
CA ARG A 111 -17.27 -2.83 21.23
C ARG A 111 -17.28 -1.59 22.11
N LEU A 112 -17.94 -0.49 21.70
CA LEU A 112 -18.06 0.70 22.52
C LEU A 112 -18.92 0.45 23.77
N PRO A 113 -18.71 1.23 24.85
CA PRO A 113 -19.55 1.15 26.03
C PRO A 113 -21.03 1.34 25.70
N ARG A 114 -21.89 0.58 26.36
CA ARG A 114 -23.35 0.70 26.17
C ARG A 114 -23.83 2.09 26.57
N GLY A 115 -24.55 2.75 25.68
CA GLY A 115 -25.08 4.10 25.89
C GLY A 115 -25.94 4.56 24.73
N VAL A 116 -26.52 5.73 24.87
CA VAL A 116 -27.37 6.35 23.82
C VAL A 116 -26.56 6.55 22.55
N LEU A 117 -25.35 7.09 22.65
CA LEU A 117 -24.46 7.35 21.53
C LEU A 117 -24.17 6.08 20.70
N ARG A 118 -23.84 4.96 21.38
CA ARG A 118 -23.63 3.68 20.71
C ARG A 118 -24.86 3.24 19.92
N LYS A 119 -26.04 3.32 20.52
CA LYS A 119 -27.30 2.96 19.84
C LYS A 119 -27.54 3.81 18.60
N THR A 120 -27.34 5.13 18.74
CA THR A 120 -27.49 6.04 17.61
C THR A 120 -26.48 5.72 16.49
N MET A 121 -25.22 5.38 16.83
CA MET A 121 -24.24 4.94 15.83
C MET A 121 -24.65 3.61 15.18
N GLU A 122 -25.16 2.65 15.94
CA GLU A 122 -25.68 1.38 15.40
C GLU A 122 -26.84 1.66 14.42
N GLU A 123 -27.81 2.52 14.76
CA GLU A 123 -28.90 2.92 13.89
C GLU A 123 -28.44 3.62 12.62
N VAL A 124 -27.44 4.52 12.72
CA VAL A 124 -26.85 5.19 11.55
C VAL A 124 -26.23 4.16 10.58
N PHE A 125 -25.50 3.20 11.09
CA PHE A 125 -24.85 2.22 10.23
C PHE A 125 -25.79 1.09 9.77
N THR A 126 -26.90 0.85 10.45
CA THR A 126 -27.88 -0.17 10.03
C THR A 126 -28.90 0.41 9.06
N ASP A 127 -29.52 1.53 9.40
CA ASP A 127 -30.69 2.05 8.68
C ASP A 127 -30.38 3.23 7.76
N TYR A 128 -29.32 4.00 8.05
CA TYR A 128 -28.94 5.23 7.33
C TYR A 128 -27.55 5.15 6.70
N PHE A 129 -27.05 3.95 6.39
CA PHE A 129 -25.70 3.80 5.85
C PHE A 129 -25.51 4.50 4.50
N ASP A 130 -26.51 4.47 3.62
CA ASP A 130 -26.48 5.15 2.33
C ASP A 130 -26.44 6.67 2.48
N GLU A 131 -27.21 7.23 3.40
CA GLU A 131 -27.19 8.64 3.73
C GLU A 131 -25.85 9.05 4.33
N PHE A 132 -25.30 8.21 5.20
CA PHE A 132 -23.99 8.41 5.79
C PHE A 132 -22.89 8.46 4.72
N THR A 133 -22.85 7.51 3.78
CA THR A 133 -21.85 7.48 2.71
C THR A 133 -21.94 8.69 1.79
N LYS A 134 -23.15 9.18 1.55
CA LYS A 134 -23.44 10.38 0.76
C LYS A 134 -23.30 11.69 1.57
N LYS A 135 -22.96 11.59 2.85
CA LYS A 135 -22.86 12.74 3.79
C LYS A 135 -24.14 13.55 3.95
N HIS A 136 -25.30 12.91 3.78
CA HIS A 136 -26.62 13.54 3.94
C HIS A 136 -27.03 13.61 5.43
N TRP A 137 -26.27 14.37 6.22
CA TRP A 137 -26.48 14.51 7.67
C TRP A 137 -27.83 15.12 8.03
N ASP A 138 -28.40 15.96 7.16
CA ASP A 138 -29.75 16.53 7.37
C ASP A 138 -30.84 15.46 7.43
N LYS A 139 -30.73 14.41 6.60
CA LYS A 139 -31.67 13.30 6.63
C LYS A 139 -31.49 12.43 7.86
N ILE A 140 -30.25 12.14 8.25
CA ILE A 140 -29.93 11.37 9.44
C ILE A 140 -30.45 12.12 10.68
N LYS A 141 -30.20 13.45 10.75
CA LYS A 141 -30.68 14.31 11.82
C LYS A 141 -32.20 14.27 11.94
N ALA A 142 -32.91 14.41 10.82
CA ALA A 142 -34.36 14.38 10.80
C ALA A 142 -34.94 12.99 11.14
N GLY A 143 -34.32 11.92 10.62
CA GLY A 143 -34.79 10.54 10.85
C GLY A 143 -34.58 10.04 12.28
N LEU A 144 -33.51 10.47 12.92
CA LEU A 144 -33.18 10.09 14.32
C LEU A 144 -33.54 11.19 15.34
N GLU A 145 -34.24 12.24 14.91
CA GLU A 145 -34.68 13.37 15.75
C GLU A 145 -33.55 13.99 16.59
N LEU A 146 -32.34 14.11 15.99
CA LEU A 146 -31.15 14.62 16.68
C LEU A 146 -31.10 16.15 16.65
N ASN A 147 -30.52 16.74 17.68
CA ASN A 147 -30.14 18.14 17.67
C ASN A 147 -28.74 18.36 17.07
N ASP A 148 -28.34 19.61 16.79
CA ASP A 148 -27.07 19.92 16.15
C ASP A 148 -25.86 19.46 16.99
N THR A 149 -25.89 19.62 18.28
CA THR A 149 -24.82 19.19 19.20
C THR A 149 -24.66 17.67 19.23
N GLN A 150 -25.77 16.94 19.14
CA GLN A 150 -25.73 15.46 19.04
C GLN A 150 -25.16 15.00 17.72
N VAL A 151 -25.48 15.66 16.61
CA VAL A 151 -24.90 15.35 15.28
C VAL A 151 -23.41 15.63 15.29
N GLU A 152 -22.94 16.75 15.84
CA GLU A 152 -21.51 17.04 15.95
C GLU A 152 -20.77 15.98 16.79
N THR A 153 -21.34 15.61 17.94
CA THR A 153 -20.77 14.55 18.79
C THR A 153 -20.72 13.22 18.06
N LEU A 154 -21.80 12.87 17.38
CA LEU A 154 -21.91 11.63 16.60
C LEU A 154 -20.84 11.58 15.49
N GLN A 155 -20.68 12.68 14.74
CA GLN A 155 -19.65 12.79 13.70
C GLN A 155 -18.24 12.69 14.27
N ALA A 156 -17.99 13.30 15.43
CA ALA A 156 -16.68 13.24 16.08
C ALA A 156 -16.33 11.81 16.51
N GLU A 157 -17.30 11.05 17.03
CA GLU A 157 -17.09 9.66 17.43
C GLU A 157 -16.95 8.72 16.21
N ILE A 158 -17.76 8.92 15.16
CA ILE A 158 -17.63 8.14 13.92
C ILE A 158 -16.25 8.33 13.26
N ARG A 159 -15.67 9.53 13.32
CA ARG A 159 -14.32 9.80 12.79
C ARG A 159 -13.20 9.05 13.53
N LYS A 160 -13.44 8.60 14.75
CA LYS A 160 -12.48 7.79 15.52
C LYS A 160 -12.45 6.33 15.08
N LEU A 161 -13.48 5.86 14.36
CA LEU A 161 -13.53 4.50 13.86
C LEU A 161 -12.52 4.30 12.74
N ASN A 162 -11.97 3.09 12.68
CA ASN A 162 -10.99 2.72 11.68
C ASN A 162 -11.65 1.98 10.50
N PRO A 163 -11.74 2.57 9.30
CA PRO A 163 -12.35 1.91 8.14
C PRO A 163 -11.46 0.80 7.55
N LYS A 164 -10.19 0.72 7.95
CA LYS A 164 -9.19 -0.20 7.42
C LYS A 164 -8.35 -0.81 8.54
N PRO A 165 -8.93 -1.77 9.29
CA PRO A 165 -8.26 -2.35 10.45
C PRO A 165 -6.94 -3.05 10.09
N GLY A 166 -6.85 -3.71 8.93
CA GLY A 166 -5.64 -4.36 8.47
C GLY A 166 -4.49 -3.38 8.20
N ALA A 167 -4.79 -2.22 7.64
CA ALA A 167 -3.78 -1.21 7.31
C ALA A 167 -3.15 -0.55 8.53
N SER A 168 -3.86 -0.49 9.67
CA SER A 168 -3.36 0.14 10.89
C SER A 168 -2.36 -0.73 11.67
N MET A 169 -2.34 -2.03 11.39
CA MET A 169 -1.45 -3.00 12.03
C MET A 169 -0.37 -3.53 11.08
N GLY A 170 -0.59 -3.39 9.78
CA GLY A 170 0.41 -3.69 8.78
C GLY A 170 1.46 -2.60 8.81
N GLU A 171 2.63 -2.88 9.38
CA GLU A 171 3.78 -2.06 9.09
C GLU A 171 4.01 -2.09 7.59
N THR A 172 4.27 -0.92 7.06
CA THR A 172 4.57 -0.65 5.66
C THR A 172 5.90 -1.30 5.19
N GLU A 173 6.52 -2.14 6.04
CA GLU A 173 7.71 -2.89 5.72
C GLU A 173 7.36 -4.18 4.97
N GLY A 174 7.29 -4.09 3.68
CA GLY A 174 7.02 -5.23 2.78
C GLY A 174 6.10 -4.88 1.63
N ARG A 175 5.27 -3.89 1.75
CA ARG A 175 4.70 -3.25 0.58
C ARG A 175 5.82 -2.43 -0.07
N ASN A 176 6.04 -2.64 -1.36
CA ASN A 176 6.71 -1.66 -2.20
C ASN A 176 6.03 -0.30 -1.93
N MET A 177 6.47 0.38 -0.88
CA MET A 177 6.27 1.81 -0.81
C MET A 177 6.93 2.28 -2.10
N GLN A 178 6.12 2.62 -3.08
CA GLN A 178 6.62 3.35 -4.21
C GLN A 178 7.30 4.57 -3.60
N GLN A 179 8.60 4.47 -3.46
CA GLN A 179 9.41 5.55 -2.93
C GLN A 179 9.17 6.72 -3.87
N ILE A 180 8.30 7.63 -3.43
CA ILE A 180 8.00 8.84 -4.18
C ILE A 180 9.29 9.65 -4.17
N THR A 181 10.01 9.58 -5.28
CA THR A 181 11.20 10.39 -5.46
C THR A 181 10.73 11.82 -5.78
N PRO A 182 10.93 12.79 -4.88
CA PRO A 182 10.48 14.14 -5.12
C PRO A 182 11.26 14.74 -6.31
N ASP A 183 10.60 15.50 -7.16
CA ASP A 183 11.27 16.25 -8.24
C ASP A 183 11.98 17.51 -7.71
N PHE A 184 11.48 18.07 -6.60
CA PHE A 184 12.00 19.29 -5.96
C PHE A 184 12.25 19.06 -4.48
N ILE A 185 13.31 19.66 -3.98
CA ILE A 185 13.64 19.75 -2.56
C ILE A 185 13.59 21.23 -2.18
N ILE A 186 12.78 21.55 -1.18
CA ILE A 186 12.62 22.91 -0.66
C ILE A 186 13.13 22.90 0.78
N ASP A 187 14.16 23.67 1.03
CA ASP A 187 14.73 23.85 2.36
C ASP A 187 14.49 25.28 2.86
N THR A 188 14.12 25.39 4.14
CA THR A 188 13.97 26.69 4.81
C THR A 188 15.17 26.89 5.73
N ASN A 189 15.97 27.90 5.49
CA ASN A 189 17.09 28.26 6.32
C ASN A 189 16.62 28.91 7.64
N ASP A 190 17.49 28.95 8.65
CA ASP A 190 17.21 29.56 9.97
C ASP A 190 16.88 31.05 9.89
N ASP A 191 17.29 31.73 8.83
CA ASP A 191 16.99 33.14 8.52
C ASP A 191 15.62 33.36 7.85
N GLY A 192 14.84 32.26 7.61
CA GLY A 192 13.55 32.28 6.94
C GLY A 192 13.63 32.36 5.42
N THR A 193 14.82 32.30 4.82
CA THR A 193 14.97 32.21 3.37
C THR A 193 14.66 30.80 2.88
N ILE A 194 13.89 30.73 1.80
CA ILE A 194 13.54 29.46 1.17
C ILE A 194 14.53 29.20 0.05
N THR A 195 15.25 28.07 0.13
CA THR A 195 16.10 27.56 -0.94
C THR A 195 15.41 26.40 -1.63
N PHE A 196 15.54 26.38 -2.94
CA PHE A 196 14.93 25.37 -3.77
C PHE A 196 16.00 24.67 -4.60
N SER A 197 15.99 23.36 -4.64
CA SER A 197 16.87 22.56 -5.48
C SER A 197 16.10 21.46 -6.21
N LEU A 198 16.56 21.16 -7.44
CA LEU A 198 16.04 20.01 -8.19
C LEU A 198 16.68 18.72 -7.68
N ASN A 199 15.86 17.76 -7.37
CA ASN A 199 16.34 16.42 -7.12
C ASN A 199 16.86 15.81 -8.44
N ARG A 200 18.17 15.70 -8.57
CA ARG A 200 18.81 15.16 -9.79
C ARG A 200 18.64 13.65 -9.89
N GLY A 201 18.15 12.97 -8.86
CA GLY A 201 18.17 11.53 -8.77
C GLY A 201 19.62 11.00 -8.91
N ASN A 202 19.76 9.69 -8.90
CA ASN A 202 21.06 9.04 -9.13
C ASN A 202 21.35 8.85 -10.63
N ILE A 203 20.95 9.82 -11.49
CA ILE A 203 21.19 9.74 -12.94
C ILE A 203 22.61 10.23 -13.20
N PRO A 204 23.55 9.35 -13.55
CA PRO A 204 24.90 9.76 -13.91
C PRO A 204 24.89 10.64 -15.16
N GLN A 205 25.95 11.39 -15.36
CA GLN A 205 26.08 12.18 -16.57
C GLN A 205 26.25 11.23 -17.77
N LEU A 206 25.17 11.11 -18.56
CA LEU A 206 25.14 10.22 -19.72
C LEU A 206 25.76 10.92 -20.92
N THR A 207 26.73 10.26 -21.56
CA THR A 207 27.35 10.67 -22.82
C THR A 207 27.42 9.48 -23.76
N VAL A 208 27.25 9.73 -25.03
CA VAL A 208 27.47 8.69 -26.04
C VAL A 208 28.97 8.45 -26.17
N SER A 209 29.40 7.18 -26.20
CA SER A 209 30.82 6.83 -26.31
C SER A 209 31.41 7.40 -27.62
N PRO A 210 32.55 8.10 -27.57
CA PRO A 210 33.22 8.66 -28.75
C PRO A 210 33.51 7.60 -29.80
N SER A 211 33.88 6.40 -29.39
CA SER A 211 34.18 5.29 -30.33
C SER A 211 33.02 4.91 -31.23
N PHE A 212 31.77 5.01 -30.73
CA PHE A 212 30.59 4.77 -31.58
C PHE A 212 30.32 5.93 -32.52
N THR A 213 30.58 7.15 -32.10
CA THR A 213 30.45 8.33 -32.96
C THR A 213 31.46 8.27 -34.12
N ASP A 214 32.71 7.95 -33.83
CA ASP A 214 33.78 7.80 -34.82
C ASP A 214 33.47 6.65 -35.81
N MET A 215 32.90 5.56 -35.34
CA MET A 215 32.48 4.43 -36.16
C MET A 215 31.39 4.85 -37.16
N ILE A 216 30.40 5.62 -36.73
CA ILE A 216 29.33 6.13 -37.58
C ILE A 216 29.85 7.13 -38.60
N ASP A 217 30.79 8.00 -38.24
CA ASP A 217 31.40 8.97 -39.15
C ASP A 217 32.29 8.28 -40.19
N THR A 218 33.00 7.24 -39.82
CA THR A 218 33.78 6.39 -40.72
C THR A 218 32.86 5.69 -41.75
N TYR A 219 31.70 5.22 -41.30
CA TYR A 219 30.66 4.65 -42.15
C TYR A 219 30.13 5.66 -43.17
N ARG A 220 29.84 6.89 -42.76
CA ARG A 220 29.38 7.95 -43.68
C ARG A 220 30.39 8.23 -44.78
N LYS A 221 31.69 8.14 -44.45
CA LYS A 221 32.79 8.41 -45.38
C LYS A 221 33.08 7.23 -46.36
N HIS A 222 32.81 5.98 -45.96
CA HIS A 222 33.22 4.78 -46.69
C HIS A 222 32.06 3.84 -47.09
N LYS A 223 30.86 4.35 -47.17
CA LYS A 223 29.61 3.59 -47.41
C LYS A 223 29.66 2.67 -48.63
N ASP A 224 30.39 3.05 -49.71
CA ASP A 224 30.41 2.34 -50.97
C ASP A 224 31.41 1.18 -51.02
N LYS A 225 32.34 1.06 -50.07
CA LYS A 225 33.41 0.06 -50.03
C LYS A 225 33.22 -1.04 -48.99
N MET A 226 32.10 -1.03 -48.24
CA MET A 226 31.85 -1.95 -47.13
C MET A 226 31.14 -3.22 -47.56
N SER A 227 31.42 -4.33 -46.88
CA SER A 227 30.70 -5.58 -47.03
C SER A 227 29.24 -5.44 -46.59
N ARG A 228 28.37 -6.35 -47.01
CA ARG A 228 26.95 -6.35 -46.61
C ARG A 228 26.78 -6.53 -45.10
N SER A 229 27.57 -7.43 -44.50
CA SER A 229 27.57 -7.70 -43.05
C SER A 229 27.98 -6.46 -42.25
N ASP A 230 29.02 -5.72 -42.71
CA ASP A 230 29.48 -4.52 -42.02
C ASP A 230 28.44 -3.39 -42.08
N LYS A 231 27.69 -3.31 -43.20
CA LYS A 231 26.59 -2.34 -43.35
C LYS A 231 25.45 -2.63 -42.40
N GLU A 232 25.07 -3.89 -42.20
CA GLU A 232 24.03 -4.29 -41.27
C GLU A 232 24.43 -4.03 -39.80
N ALA A 233 25.67 -4.35 -39.42
CA ALA A 233 26.21 -4.07 -38.08
C ALA A 233 26.26 -2.57 -37.79
N LEU A 234 26.64 -1.75 -38.74
CA LEU A 234 26.67 -0.29 -38.58
C LEU A 234 25.28 0.35 -38.53
N LEU A 235 24.32 -0.18 -39.32
CA LEU A 235 22.93 0.25 -39.22
C LEU A 235 22.37 -0.02 -37.81
N TYR A 236 22.64 -1.19 -37.27
CA TYR A 236 22.26 -1.54 -35.89
C TYR A 236 22.92 -0.62 -34.87
N ALA A 237 24.24 -0.38 -34.98
CA ALA A 237 24.96 0.53 -34.11
C ALA A 237 24.40 1.96 -34.17
N LYS A 238 24.09 2.46 -35.38
CA LYS A 238 23.47 3.76 -35.57
C LYS A 238 22.11 3.86 -34.88
N GLU A 239 21.24 2.86 -35.07
CA GLU A 239 19.92 2.83 -34.40
C GLU A 239 20.05 2.89 -32.88
N LYS A 240 21.02 2.18 -32.28
CA LYS A 240 21.28 2.21 -30.85
C LYS A 240 21.79 3.58 -30.38
N VAL A 241 22.67 4.22 -31.17
CA VAL A 241 23.15 5.58 -30.83
C VAL A 241 22.04 6.61 -30.96
N ASP A 242 21.22 6.54 -32.01
CA ASP A 242 20.10 7.46 -32.20
C ASP A 242 19.08 7.33 -31.04
N LYS A 243 18.79 6.09 -30.60
CA LYS A 243 17.94 5.84 -29.41
C LYS A 243 18.57 6.39 -28.13
N ALA A 244 19.87 6.19 -27.93
CA ALA A 244 20.60 6.69 -26.77
C ALA A 244 20.59 8.23 -26.72
N GLN A 245 20.85 8.88 -27.89
CA GLN A 245 20.78 10.34 -28.00
C GLN A 245 19.39 10.88 -27.71
N GLY A 246 18.34 10.25 -28.25
CA GLY A 246 16.94 10.60 -27.95
C GLY A 246 16.61 10.50 -26.47
N PHE A 247 17.11 9.47 -25.78
CA PHE A 247 16.94 9.31 -24.33
C PHE A 247 17.65 10.41 -23.54
N ILE A 248 18.91 10.72 -23.89
CA ILE A 248 19.68 11.80 -23.25
C ILE A 248 18.99 13.15 -23.47
N GLU A 249 18.45 13.37 -24.66
CA GLU A 249 17.76 14.61 -25.00
C GLU A 249 16.42 14.76 -24.25
N ALA A 250 15.68 13.66 -24.09
CA ALA A 250 14.46 13.62 -23.27
C ALA A 250 14.75 13.97 -21.81
N ILE A 251 15.84 13.45 -21.23
CA ILE A 251 16.27 13.80 -19.86
C ILE A 251 16.60 15.30 -19.75
N LYS A 252 17.33 15.85 -20.72
CA LYS A 252 17.66 17.27 -20.76
C LYS A 252 16.41 18.14 -20.90
N GLN A 253 15.46 17.73 -21.73
CA GLN A 253 14.20 18.44 -21.94
C GLN A 253 13.35 18.42 -20.66
N ARG A 254 13.22 17.25 -19.98
CA ARG A 254 12.52 17.17 -18.69
C ARG A 254 13.13 18.14 -17.69
N ARG A 255 14.46 18.18 -17.59
CA ARG A 255 15.16 19.09 -16.70
C ARG A 255 14.86 20.57 -17.01
N HIS A 256 14.81 20.91 -18.30
CA HIS A 256 14.51 22.28 -18.75
C HIS A 256 13.04 22.66 -18.48
N THR A 257 12.12 21.68 -18.54
CA THR A 257 10.70 21.91 -18.25
C THR A 257 10.43 22.12 -16.75
N LEU A 258 11.29 21.55 -15.90
CA LEU A 258 11.15 21.64 -14.44
C LEU A 258 11.78 22.92 -13.85
N ILE A 259 12.62 23.63 -14.61
CA ILE A 259 13.23 24.92 -14.26
C ILE A 259 12.39 26.05 -14.84
#